data_190df0e7289801f19968c5039acd61d6
#
_entry.id   190df0e7289801f19968c5039acd61d6
#
_cell.length_a   1.000
_cell.length_b   1.000
_cell.length_c   1.000
_cell.angle_alpha   90.00
_cell.angle_beta   90.00
_cell.angle_gamma   90.00
#
_symmetry.space_group_name_H-M   'P 1'
#
loop_
_entity.id
_entity.type
_entity.pdbx_description
1 polymer ?
#
loop_
_entity_poly.entity_id
_entity_poly.type
_entity_poly.pdbx_seq_one_letter_code
_entity_poly.pdbx_strand_id
1 'polypeptide(L)'
;DLNHVCLELAKMIGRDGEGITRIVTVHLTGANSNADADAAARSVGNSTLVKTSWYGGDPNWGRIIDALGYSDATVVEEKVDIASSASDSHKKIFSLRQGRPTETAFGSLCKAVEPGEFDLHINLNLGKATGVLHAADLTEEYVDFNKGDIKDPASLGG
;
A
#
# COMPACT_ATOMS: atom_id res chain seq x y z
N ASP A 1 8.49 -22.34 12.20
CA ASP A 1 8.49 -21.15 13.04
C ASP A 1 7.07 -20.60 13.15
N LEU A 2 6.59 -20.36 14.38
CA LEU A 2 5.22 -19.89 14.66
C LEU A 2 4.92 -18.58 13.92
N ASN A 3 5.86 -17.64 13.89
CA ASN A 3 5.69 -16.36 13.20
C ASN A 3 5.43 -16.56 11.71
N HIS A 4 6.11 -17.51 11.07
CA HIS A 4 5.88 -17.81 9.66
C HIS A 4 4.46 -18.34 9.42
N VAL A 5 4.01 -19.29 10.27
CA VAL A 5 2.66 -19.85 10.17
C VAL A 5 1.60 -18.77 10.38
N CYS A 6 1.75 -17.92 11.40
CA CYS A 6 0.83 -16.81 11.67
C CYS A 6 0.77 -15.81 10.51
N LEU A 7 1.92 -15.49 9.89
CA LEU A 7 1.99 -14.60 8.73
C LEU A 7 1.27 -15.20 7.52
N GLU A 8 1.49 -16.48 7.22
CA GLU A 8 0.82 -17.13 6.10
C GLU A 8 -0.71 -17.20 6.32
N LEU A 9 -1.15 -17.53 7.54
CA LEU A 9 -2.58 -17.51 7.88
C LEU A 9 -3.17 -16.08 7.74
N ALA A 10 -2.47 -15.05 8.20
CA ALA A 10 -2.91 -13.67 8.06
C ALA A 10 -3.04 -13.24 6.58
N LYS A 11 -2.09 -13.65 5.73
CA LYS A 11 -2.16 -13.43 4.27
C LYS A 11 -3.35 -14.16 3.64
N MET A 12 -3.62 -15.41 4.07
CA MET A 12 -4.78 -16.16 3.59
C MET A 12 -6.10 -15.47 3.95
N ILE A 13 -6.24 -14.97 5.17
CA ILE A 13 -7.40 -14.17 5.60
C ILE A 13 -7.51 -12.91 4.73
N GLY A 14 -6.40 -12.22 4.47
CA GLY A 14 -6.37 -11.05 3.60
C GLY A 14 -6.83 -11.37 2.17
N ARG A 15 -6.42 -12.52 1.62
CA ARG A 15 -6.81 -12.95 0.26
C ARG A 15 -8.28 -13.37 0.15
N ASP A 16 -8.87 -13.83 1.24
CA ASP A 16 -10.28 -14.25 1.33
C ASP A 16 -11.22 -13.08 1.74
N GLY A 17 -10.71 -11.87 1.77
CA GLY A 17 -11.50 -10.68 2.08
C GLY A 17 -12.54 -10.37 1.00
N GLU A 18 -13.71 -9.86 1.43
CA GLU A 18 -14.83 -9.53 0.55
C GLU A 18 -14.43 -8.49 -0.50
N GLY A 19 -14.63 -8.85 -1.78
CA GLY A 19 -14.39 -7.94 -2.91
C GLY A 19 -12.95 -7.51 -3.13
N ILE A 20 -11.97 -8.15 -2.48
CA ILE A 20 -10.55 -7.82 -2.64
C ILE A 20 -10.05 -8.33 -4.00
N THR A 21 -9.35 -7.49 -4.74
CA THR A 21 -8.72 -7.86 -6.02
C THR A 21 -7.20 -7.82 -5.96
N ARG A 22 -6.62 -7.08 -5.01
CA ARG A 22 -5.16 -6.96 -4.86
C ARG A 22 -4.72 -7.00 -3.41
N ILE A 23 -3.61 -7.70 -3.18
CA ILE A 23 -2.85 -7.66 -1.93
C ILE A 23 -1.53 -6.95 -2.21
N VAL A 24 -1.25 -5.93 -1.42
CA VAL A 24 -0.04 -5.13 -1.55
C VAL A 24 0.81 -5.29 -0.30
N THR A 25 2.07 -5.70 -0.49
CA THR A 25 3.05 -5.67 0.59
C THR A 25 3.79 -4.34 0.55
N VAL A 26 3.58 -3.52 1.55
CA VAL A 26 4.27 -2.24 1.72
C VAL A 26 5.57 -2.49 2.48
N HIS A 27 6.70 -2.34 1.80
CA HIS A 27 8.04 -2.37 2.39
C HIS A 27 8.50 -0.95 2.65
N LEU A 28 8.57 -0.57 3.91
CA LEU A 28 9.09 0.73 4.33
C LEU A 28 10.52 0.57 4.84
N THR A 29 11.42 1.41 4.37
CA THR A 29 12.83 1.43 4.75
C THR A 29 13.31 2.85 5.00
N GLY A 30 14.47 2.99 5.63
CA GLY A 30 15.10 4.30 5.81
C GLY A 30 14.42 5.21 6.83
N ALA A 31 13.57 4.69 7.72
CA ALA A 31 12.96 5.46 8.78
C ALA A 31 13.93 5.72 9.96
N ASN A 32 13.68 6.76 10.74
CA ASN A 32 14.49 7.09 11.92
C ASN A 32 14.32 6.08 13.05
N SER A 33 13.12 5.50 13.18
CA SER A 33 12.78 4.52 14.22
C SER A 33 11.82 3.47 13.69
N ASN A 34 11.69 2.35 14.39
CA ASN A 34 10.69 1.32 14.07
C ASN A 34 9.25 1.87 14.23
N ALA A 35 9.02 2.79 15.15
CA ALA A 35 7.74 3.47 15.31
C ALA A 35 7.40 4.32 14.08
N ASP A 36 8.36 5.10 13.57
CA ASP A 36 8.17 5.87 12.34
C ASP A 36 7.91 4.94 11.14
N ALA A 37 8.64 3.82 11.06
CA ALA A 37 8.44 2.85 9.97
C ALA A 37 7.03 2.24 9.99
N ASP A 38 6.54 1.85 11.15
CA ASP A 38 5.18 1.30 11.32
C ASP A 38 4.12 2.37 11.03
N ALA A 39 4.27 3.58 11.58
CA ALA A 39 3.34 4.68 11.37
C ALA A 39 3.22 5.06 9.88
N ALA A 40 4.34 5.19 9.19
CA ALA A 40 4.36 5.50 7.76
C ALA A 40 3.74 4.39 6.91
N ALA A 41 4.09 3.12 7.17
CA ALA A 41 3.53 1.98 6.46
C ALA A 41 2.00 1.88 6.65
N ARG A 42 1.52 2.06 7.88
CA ARG A 42 0.08 2.05 8.20
C ARG A 42 -0.67 3.21 7.57
N SER A 43 -0.09 4.41 7.57
CA SER A 43 -0.69 5.57 6.93
C SER A 43 -0.95 5.32 5.44
N VAL A 44 0.04 4.75 4.75
CA VAL A 44 -0.10 4.39 3.33
C VAL A 44 -1.09 3.24 3.14
N GLY A 45 -0.95 2.14 3.89
CA GLY A 45 -1.78 0.94 3.72
C GLY A 45 -3.24 1.13 4.13
N ASN A 46 -3.56 2.12 4.97
CA ASN A 46 -4.92 2.46 5.40
C ASN A 46 -5.53 3.64 4.63
N SER A 47 -4.77 4.32 3.79
CA SER A 47 -5.28 5.42 2.98
C SER A 47 -6.31 4.91 1.95
N THR A 48 -7.54 5.39 2.03
CA THR A 48 -8.59 5.06 1.05
C THR A 48 -8.21 5.50 -0.36
N LEU A 49 -7.55 6.64 -0.51
CA LEU A 49 -7.08 7.14 -1.80
C LEU A 49 -6.00 6.24 -2.41
N VAL A 50 -5.08 5.74 -1.59
CA VAL A 50 -4.04 4.79 -2.03
C VAL A 50 -4.68 3.45 -2.40
N LYS A 51 -5.56 2.91 -1.56
CA LYS A 51 -6.23 1.62 -1.78
C LYS A 51 -7.07 1.62 -3.06
N THR A 52 -7.77 2.71 -3.36
CA THR A 52 -8.54 2.87 -4.60
C THR A 52 -7.64 3.03 -5.83
N SER A 53 -6.45 3.63 -5.70
CA SER A 53 -5.48 3.66 -6.80
C SER A 53 -4.95 2.26 -7.14
N TRP A 54 -4.70 1.43 -6.12
CA TRP A 54 -4.33 0.04 -6.34
C TRP A 54 -5.42 -0.72 -7.11
N TYR A 55 -6.69 -0.59 -6.68
CA TYR A 55 -7.81 -1.19 -7.41
C TYR A 55 -7.86 -0.76 -8.88
N GLY A 56 -7.67 0.52 -9.13
CA GLY A 56 -7.65 1.08 -10.50
C GLY A 56 -6.41 0.73 -11.33
N GLY A 57 -5.40 0.04 -10.75
CA GLY A 57 -4.12 -0.21 -11.42
C GLY A 57 -3.33 1.07 -11.70
N ASP A 58 -3.57 2.12 -10.90
CA ASP A 58 -2.92 3.43 -11.01
C ASP A 58 -1.68 3.49 -10.11
N PRO A 59 -0.46 3.59 -10.64
CA PRO A 59 0.78 3.71 -9.87
C PRO A 59 0.95 5.11 -9.29
N ASN A 60 -0.01 5.56 -8.49
CA ASN A 60 -0.16 6.93 -8.02
C ASN A 60 0.76 7.25 -6.85
N TRP A 61 2.00 7.67 -7.15
CA TRP A 61 2.95 8.10 -6.13
C TRP A 61 2.48 9.35 -5.35
N GLY A 62 1.67 10.22 -5.96
CA GLY A 62 1.16 11.44 -5.31
C GLY A 62 0.28 11.12 -4.10
N ARG A 63 -0.63 10.14 -4.21
CA ARG A 63 -1.45 9.67 -3.09
C ARG A 63 -0.62 9.01 -1.99
N ILE A 64 0.48 8.36 -2.36
CA ILE A 64 1.42 7.76 -1.39
C ILE A 64 2.15 8.86 -0.62
N ILE A 65 2.65 9.90 -1.29
CA ILE A 65 3.28 11.06 -0.63
C ILE A 65 2.30 11.79 0.28
N ASP A 66 1.06 11.99 -0.16
CA ASP A 66 0.00 12.57 0.67
C ASP A 66 -0.22 11.75 1.95
N ALA A 67 -0.35 10.42 1.82
CA ALA A 67 -0.49 9.53 2.97
C ALA A 67 0.71 9.56 3.93
N LEU A 68 1.92 9.67 3.41
CA LEU A 68 3.12 9.86 4.23
C LEU A 68 3.11 11.21 4.94
N GLY A 69 2.63 12.26 4.26
CA GLY A 69 2.62 13.64 4.77
C GLY A 69 1.73 13.84 6.00
N TYR A 70 0.63 13.10 6.14
CA TYR A 70 -0.23 13.14 7.33
C TYR A 70 0.02 11.99 8.33
N SER A 71 1.05 11.18 8.12
CA SER A 71 1.47 10.17 9.09
C SER A 71 2.12 10.81 10.32
N ASP A 72 2.14 10.07 11.43
CA ASP A 72 2.88 10.48 12.64
C ASP A 72 4.40 10.27 12.50
N ALA A 73 4.88 9.79 11.35
CA ALA A 73 6.30 9.55 11.09
C ALA A 73 7.01 10.84 10.66
N THR A 74 8.30 10.90 10.94
CA THR A 74 9.16 11.93 10.35
C THR A 74 9.36 11.64 8.86
N VAL A 75 8.93 12.55 8.00
CA VAL A 75 9.05 12.46 6.54
C VAL A 75 9.65 13.74 5.99
N VAL A 76 10.61 13.60 5.07
CA VAL A 76 11.17 14.70 4.28
C VAL A 76 10.93 14.36 2.82
N GLU A 77 9.97 15.04 2.20
CA GLU A 77 9.47 14.73 0.84
C GLU A 77 10.61 14.60 -0.18
N GLU A 78 11.55 15.54 -0.15
CA GLU A 78 12.69 15.60 -1.09
C GLU A 78 13.66 14.42 -0.97
N LYS A 79 13.49 13.57 0.03
CA LYS A 79 14.32 12.37 0.23
C LYS A 79 13.60 11.07 -0.12
N VAL A 80 12.29 11.10 -0.31
CA VAL A 80 11.48 9.89 -0.49
C VAL A 80 11.73 9.25 -1.86
N ASP A 81 11.97 7.93 -1.84
CA ASP A 81 11.92 7.08 -3.03
C ASP A 81 10.69 6.18 -2.98
N ILE A 82 10.03 5.99 -4.13
CA ILE A 82 8.90 5.07 -4.28
C ILE A 82 9.12 4.20 -5.52
N ALA A 83 8.94 2.90 -5.35
CA ALA A 83 8.99 1.92 -6.43
C ALA A 83 7.96 0.82 -6.22
N SER A 84 7.60 0.12 -7.30
CA SER A 84 6.79 -1.09 -7.25
C SER A 84 7.51 -2.24 -7.96
N SER A 85 7.21 -3.46 -7.56
CA SER A 85 7.69 -4.68 -8.21
C SER A 85 6.61 -5.76 -8.14
N ALA A 86 6.63 -6.73 -9.07
CA ALA A 86 5.87 -7.97 -8.86
C ALA A 86 6.35 -8.64 -7.56
N SER A 87 5.44 -9.35 -6.87
CA SER A 87 5.79 -10.11 -5.68
C SER A 87 6.98 -11.04 -5.97
N ASP A 88 7.91 -11.10 -5.02
CA ASP A 88 9.14 -11.89 -5.11
C ASP A 88 10.10 -11.50 -6.24
N SER A 89 9.87 -10.38 -6.91
CA SER A 89 10.77 -9.83 -7.92
C SER A 89 11.80 -8.87 -7.32
N HIS A 90 13.05 -9.04 -7.67
CA HIS A 90 14.11 -8.09 -7.30
C HIS A 90 14.13 -6.83 -8.18
N LYS A 91 13.35 -6.81 -9.26
CA LYS A 91 13.32 -5.69 -10.21
C LYS A 91 12.34 -4.62 -9.77
N LYS A 92 12.83 -3.60 -9.11
CA LYS A 92 12.05 -2.42 -8.69
C LYS A 92 11.90 -1.44 -9.86
N ILE A 93 10.66 -0.99 -10.09
CA ILE A 93 10.31 0.05 -11.06
C ILE A 93 9.99 1.33 -10.29
N PHE A 94 10.85 2.33 -10.39
CA PHE A 94 10.72 3.57 -9.62
C PHE A 94 9.76 4.54 -10.28
N SER A 95 8.79 5.04 -9.50
CA SER A 95 7.90 6.14 -9.84
C SER A 95 8.40 7.48 -9.29
N LEU A 96 9.09 7.46 -8.13
CA LEU A 96 9.64 8.64 -7.48
C LEU A 96 11.06 8.35 -6.99
N ARG A 97 11.97 9.30 -7.16
CA ARG A 97 13.31 9.28 -6.57
C ARG A 97 13.67 10.64 -6.00
N GLN A 98 14.08 10.64 -4.74
CA GLN A 98 14.46 11.87 -4.01
C GLN A 98 13.38 12.96 -4.19
N GLY A 99 12.12 12.61 -3.94
CA GLY A 99 10.98 13.49 -4.05
C GLY A 99 10.63 13.97 -5.46
N ARG A 100 11.25 13.39 -6.51
CA ARG A 100 11.00 13.79 -7.90
C ARG A 100 10.48 12.63 -8.74
N PRO A 101 9.47 12.86 -9.58
CA PRO A 101 9.02 11.87 -10.54
C PRO A 101 10.18 11.37 -11.40
N THR A 102 10.19 10.07 -11.69
CA THR A 102 11.17 9.47 -12.60
C THR A 102 10.71 9.61 -14.06
N GLU A 103 11.66 9.44 -15.00
CA GLU A 103 11.34 9.37 -16.43
C GLU A 103 10.84 7.99 -16.86
N THR A 104 10.50 7.11 -15.91
CA THR A 104 9.96 5.78 -16.22
C THR A 104 8.67 5.89 -16.99
N ALA A 105 8.59 5.19 -18.13
CA ALA A 105 7.39 5.19 -18.95
C ALA A 105 6.15 4.73 -18.15
N PHE A 106 5.06 5.48 -18.24
CA PHE A 106 3.83 5.22 -17.48
C PHE A 106 3.31 3.78 -17.62
N GLY A 107 3.35 3.23 -18.84
CA GLY A 107 2.98 1.83 -19.07
C GLY A 107 3.84 0.81 -18.34
N SER A 108 5.11 1.12 -18.04
CA SER A 108 5.97 0.27 -17.21
C SER A 108 5.59 0.36 -15.73
N LEU A 109 5.20 1.53 -15.27
CA LEU A 109 4.69 1.75 -13.91
C LEU A 109 3.36 0.99 -13.72
N CYS A 110 2.42 1.09 -14.66
CA CYS A 110 1.14 0.36 -14.62
C CYS A 110 1.36 -1.16 -14.56
N LYS A 111 2.26 -1.70 -15.38
CA LYS A 111 2.59 -3.13 -15.37
C LYS A 111 3.15 -3.61 -14.03
N ALA A 112 3.84 -2.76 -13.29
CA ALA A 112 4.39 -3.12 -11.99
C ALA A 112 3.33 -3.27 -10.89
N VAL A 113 2.15 -2.65 -11.07
CA VAL A 113 1.01 -2.68 -10.12
C VAL A 113 -0.21 -3.44 -10.68
N GLU A 114 -0.09 -4.02 -11.88
CA GLU A 114 -1.15 -4.81 -12.52
C GLU A 114 -1.43 -6.15 -11.81
N PRO A 115 -0.42 -6.90 -11.30
CA PRO A 115 -0.67 -8.18 -10.66
C PRO A 115 -1.60 -8.10 -9.46
N GLY A 116 -2.36 -9.18 -9.19
CA GLY A 116 -3.18 -9.32 -7.99
C GLY A 116 -2.37 -9.27 -6.69
N GLU A 117 -1.08 -9.54 -6.75
CA GLU A 117 -0.13 -9.35 -5.64
C GLU A 117 1.09 -8.60 -6.16
N PHE A 118 1.47 -7.52 -5.49
CA PHE A 118 2.69 -6.77 -5.80
C PHE A 118 3.30 -6.13 -4.56
N ASP A 119 4.55 -5.73 -4.66
CA ASP A 119 5.29 -5.07 -3.59
C ASP A 119 5.40 -3.57 -3.87
N LEU A 120 5.06 -2.76 -2.88
CA LEU A 120 5.31 -1.32 -2.84
C LEU A 120 6.52 -1.04 -1.95
N HIS A 121 7.55 -0.43 -2.51
CA HIS A 121 8.77 -0.09 -1.80
C HIS A 121 8.85 1.41 -1.56
N ILE A 122 8.94 1.81 -0.30
CA ILE A 122 9.09 3.20 0.12
C ILE A 122 10.38 3.31 0.92
N ASN A 123 11.25 4.24 0.53
CA ASN A 123 12.45 4.56 1.31
C ASN A 123 12.41 6.02 1.72
N LEU A 124 12.40 6.27 3.03
CA LEU A 124 12.39 7.64 3.58
C LEU A 124 13.79 8.29 3.55
N ASN A 125 14.86 7.49 3.41
CA ASN A 125 16.25 7.96 3.37
C ASN A 125 16.66 8.84 4.58
N LEU A 126 16.12 8.58 5.77
CA LEU A 126 16.41 9.32 7.01
C LEU A 126 17.19 8.50 8.02
N GLY A 127 17.03 7.19 8.03
CA GLY A 127 17.64 6.29 9.00
C GLY A 127 17.81 4.86 8.47
N LYS A 128 17.76 3.88 9.37
CA LYS A 128 17.95 2.45 9.04
C LYS A 128 16.77 1.57 9.45
N ALA A 129 15.78 2.11 10.13
CA ALA A 129 14.64 1.34 10.57
C ALA A 129 13.76 0.93 9.37
N THR A 130 13.12 -0.22 9.51
CA THR A 130 12.28 -0.83 8.47
C THR A 130 10.95 -1.27 9.04
N GLY A 131 9.94 -1.35 8.18
CA GLY A 131 8.62 -1.89 8.49
C GLY A 131 8.03 -2.60 7.28
N VAL A 132 7.16 -3.55 7.54
CA VAL A 132 6.41 -4.27 6.50
C VAL A 132 4.94 -4.30 6.89
N LEU A 133 4.07 -3.99 5.95
CA LEU A 133 2.62 -4.06 6.13
C LEU A 133 2.00 -4.78 4.93
N HIS A 134 1.09 -5.70 5.19
CA HIS A 134 0.24 -6.29 4.15
C HIS A 134 -1.11 -5.58 4.16
N ALA A 135 -1.54 -5.09 3.02
CA ALA A 135 -2.78 -4.36 2.85
C ALA A 135 -3.53 -4.84 1.61
N ALA A 136 -4.83 -4.65 1.61
CA ALA A 136 -5.69 -4.94 0.47
C ALA A 136 -6.16 -3.65 -0.20
N ASP A 137 -6.53 -3.73 -1.46
CA ASP A 137 -7.20 -2.63 -2.17
C ASP A 137 -8.60 -2.33 -1.62
N LEU A 138 -9.23 -1.30 -2.12
CA LEU A 138 -10.62 -0.94 -1.84
C LEU A 138 -11.38 -0.90 -3.17
N THR A 139 -12.39 -1.76 -3.30
CA THR A 139 -13.10 -2.02 -4.56
C THR A 139 -14.55 -1.57 -4.52
N GLU A 140 -15.18 -1.42 -5.68
CA GLU A 140 -16.62 -1.19 -5.79
C GLU A 140 -17.41 -2.37 -5.20
N GLU A 141 -16.97 -3.60 -5.44
CA GLU A 141 -17.61 -4.81 -4.93
C GLU A 141 -17.66 -4.82 -3.40
N TYR A 142 -16.58 -4.42 -2.71
CA TYR A 142 -16.57 -4.26 -1.27
C TYR A 142 -17.61 -3.25 -0.80
N VAL A 143 -17.69 -2.09 -1.47
CA VAL A 143 -18.69 -1.05 -1.14
C VAL A 143 -20.11 -1.54 -1.40
N ASP A 144 -20.34 -2.21 -2.53
CA ASP A 144 -21.65 -2.74 -2.90
C ASP A 144 -22.13 -3.84 -1.93
N PHE A 145 -21.22 -4.72 -1.52
CA PHE A 145 -21.50 -5.76 -0.53
C PHE A 145 -21.92 -5.18 0.83
N ASN A 146 -21.29 -4.07 1.22
CA ASN A 146 -21.55 -3.39 2.50
C ASN A 146 -22.65 -2.31 2.40
N LYS A 147 -23.32 -2.16 1.26
CA LYS A 147 -24.50 -1.28 1.15
C LYS A 147 -25.64 -1.82 1.99
N GLY A 148 -26.08 -1.03 2.96
CA GLY A 148 -27.35 -1.27 3.62
C GLY A 148 -28.55 -0.95 2.71
N ASP A 149 -29.67 -1.62 2.92
CA ASP A 149 -30.93 -1.20 2.29
C ASP A 149 -31.46 0.04 2.98
N ILE A 150 -31.48 1.18 2.28
CA ILE A 150 -31.97 2.47 2.81
C ILE A 150 -33.44 2.37 3.27
N LYS A 151 -34.21 1.41 2.75
CA LYS A 151 -35.59 1.16 3.13
C LYS A 151 -35.74 0.30 4.38
N ASP A 152 -34.68 -0.39 4.78
CA ASP A 152 -34.59 -1.18 6.01
C ASP A 152 -33.46 -0.67 6.91
N PRO A 153 -33.79 0.20 7.90
CA PRO A 153 -32.79 0.75 8.81
C PRO A 153 -32.00 -0.32 9.59
N ALA A 154 -32.56 -1.52 9.78
CA ALA A 154 -31.89 -2.62 10.47
C ALA A 154 -30.75 -3.22 9.63
N SER A 155 -30.74 -3.00 8.32
CA SER A 155 -29.67 -3.43 7.42
C SER A 155 -28.47 -2.47 7.40
N LEU A 156 -28.58 -1.30 8.04
CA LEU A 156 -27.56 -0.24 8.02
C LEU A 156 -26.58 -0.32 9.19
N GLY A 157 -26.63 -1.32 9.99
CA GLY A 157 -25.76 -1.46 11.14
C GLY A 157 -24.92 -2.71 11.08
N GLY A 158 -23.65 -2.58 10.80
CA GLY A 158 -22.68 -3.63 11.07
C GLY A 158 -22.25 -3.62 12.53
#